data_eed73427d98ff96fbba264802e8f16dd
#
_entry.id   eed73427d98ff96fbba264802e8f16dd
#
_cell.length_a   1.000
_cell.length_b   1.000
_cell.length_c   1.000
_cell.angle_alpha   90.00
_cell.angle_beta   90.00
_cell.angle_gamma   90.00
#
_symmetry.space_group_name_H-M   'P 1'
#
loop_
_entity.id
_entity.type
_entity.pdbx_description
1 polymer ?
#
loop_
_entity_poly.entity_id
_entity_poly.type
_entity_poly.pdbx_seq_one_letter_code
_entity_poly.pdbx_strand_id
1 'polypeptide(L)'
;MNKILKKTYFSEKVVQMVVEAPLIAKSRKPGNFVIVRVGEKGERMPLTISDADPVKGTITLVIQKMGVSSTKLCNLEEGEYITDLVGPLGKATHIEKVGTVLACGGGVGVAPLLPIIRAFKAAGNRVVSILAARTKELIILEDEVRKASDEVIIMTDDGSYGKQGVVTVGMEEVIGREKVDLCVTIGPAIMMKFCALLTKKYEIPTIASLNAIMVDGTGMCGACRVTVGGKTRFTCVDGPEFDAHQIDFNEMLSRLGGFKGAETEKMEEFVHHGECALSDRNADWRKALRETVKAKERTMIERVKMPERTPQERISSQRLEVNTGLTKEMAMQEARRCQDCANPTCMEGCPVGID
;
A
#
# COMPACT_ATOMS: atom_id res chain seq x y z
N MET A 1 -14.36 16.21 0.80
CA MET A 1 -14.16 14.81 0.34
C MET A 1 -13.13 14.83 -0.77
N ASN A 2 -12.23 13.87 -0.82
CA ASN A 2 -11.10 13.87 -1.75
C ASN A 2 -11.45 13.01 -2.97
N LYS A 3 -11.87 13.66 -4.06
CA LYS A 3 -12.35 13.00 -5.29
C LYS A 3 -11.18 12.46 -6.11
N ILE A 4 -11.30 11.25 -6.64
CA ILE A 4 -10.38 10.69 -7.62
C ILE A 4 -10.73 11.28 -8.98
N LEU A 5 -9.81 12.03 -9.57
CA LEU A 5 -10.03 12.73 -10.84
C LEU A 5 -9.50 11.92 -12.02
N LYS A 6 -8.45 11.12 -11.79
CA LYS A 6 -7.84 10.28 -12.82
C LYS A 6 -7.22 9.06 -12.18
N LYS A 7 -7.34 7.92 -12.86
CA LYS A 7 -6.76 6.65 -12.49
C LYS A 7 -5.99 6.07 -13.68
N THR A 8 -4.75 5.65 -13.45
CA THR A 8 -3.89 5.08 -14.50
C THR A 8 -3.24 3.82 -13.95
N TYR A 9 -3.24 2.76 -14.72
CA TYR A 9 -2.61 1.50 -14.35
C TYR A 9 -1.20 1.44 -14.94
N PHE A 10 -0.19 1.24 -14.10
CA PHE A 10 1.17 0.89 -14.56
C PHE A 10 1.30 -0.62 -14.75
N SER A 11 0.60 -1.40 -13.92
CA SER A 11 0.46 -2.86 -14.03
C SER A 11 -0.83 -3.29 -13.32
N GLU A 12 -1.17 -4.58 -13.34
CA GLU A 12 -2.31 -5.12 -12.57
C GLU A 12 -2.20 -4.81 -11.06
N LYS A 13 -0.97 -4.63 -10.56
CA LYS A 13 -0.69 -4.43 -9.14
C LYS A 13 -0.32 -3.00 -8.77
N VAL A 14 -0.08 -2.11 -9.72
CA VAL A 14 0.36 -0.73 -9.43
C VAL A 14 -0.53 0.28 -10.16
N VAL A 15 -1.13 1.16 -9.36
CA VAL A 15 -2.08 2.16 -9.83
C VAL A 15 -1.61 3.56 -9.44
N GLN A 16 -1.74 4.50 -10.36
CA GLN A 16 -1.59 5.93 -10.10
C GLN A 16 -2.97 6.57 -10.01
N MET A 17 -3.17 7.40 -8.99
CA MET A 17 -4.38 8.18 -8.80
C MET A 17 -4.07 9.66 -8.66
N VAL A 18 -4.78 10.50 -9.40
CA VAL A 18 -4.80 11.95 -9.22
C VAL A 18 -6.03 12.29 -8.37
N VAL A 19 -5.79 12.89 -7.22
CA VAL A 19 -6.81 13.14 -6.19
C VAL A 19 -6.95 14.64 -5.95
N GLU A 20 -8.17 15.12 -5.85
CA GLU A 20 -8.48 16.49 -5.47
C GLU A 20 -8.16 16.71 -3.97
N ALA A 21 -7.17 17.58 -3.71
CA ALA A 21 -6.69 17.90 -2.37
C ALA A 21 -5.99 19.28 -2.35
N PRO A 22 -6.73 20.40 -2.54
CA PRO A 22 -6.14 21.70 -2.82
C PRO A 22 -5.26 22.24 -1.69
N LEU A 23 -5.62 22.01 -0.43
CA LEU A 23 -4.80 22.46 0.70
C LEU A 23 -3.48 21.67 0.79
N ILE A 24 -3.53 20.36 0.54
CA ILE A 24 -2.34 19.51 0.53
C ILE A 24 -1.45 19.87 -0.66
N ALA A 25 -2.03 19.98 -1.85
CA ALA A 25 -1.29 20.33 -3.08
C ALA A 25 -0.52 21.64 -2.95
N LYS A 26 -1.13 22.65 -2.30
CA LYS A 26 -0.54 23.98 -2.10
C LYS A 26 0.60 24.00 -1.09
N SER A 27 0.56 23.14 -0.07
CA SER A 27 1.50 23.17 1.06
C SER A 27 2.55 22.06 1.04
N ARG A 28 2.37 21.00 0.21
CA ARG A 28 3.29 19.87 0.18
C ARG A 28 4.68 20.24 -0.32
N LYS A 29 5.69 19.55 0.18
CA LYS A 29 7.10 19.59 -0.28
C LYS A 29 7.58 18.18 -0.63
N PRO A 30 8.69 18.00 -1.37
CA PRO A 30 9.31 16.69 -1.59
C PRO A 30 9.52 15.95 -0.27
N GLY A 31 9.30 14.63 -0.24
CA GLY A 31 9.38 13.79 0.97
C GLY A 31 8.12 13.77 1.83
N ASN A 32 7.16 14.68 1.64
CA ASN A 32 5.90 14.62 2.36
C ASN A 32 5.01 13.46 1.90
N PHE A 33 4.21 12.95 2.81
CA PHE A 33 3.25 11.88 2.59
C PHE A 33 1.86 12.25 3.12
N VAL A 34 0.88 11.41 2.88
CA VAL A 34 -0.47 11.48 3.41
C VAL A 34 -0.85 10.18 4.10
N ILE A 35 -1.75 10.25 5.07
CA ILE A 35 -2.45 9.06 5.57
C ILE A 35 -3.78 8.96 4.84
N VAL A 36 -4.06 7.79 4.29
CA VAL A 36 -5.27 7.47 3.53
C VAL A 36 -6.09 6.41 4.24
N ARG A 37 -7.41 6.54 4.23
CA ARG A 37 -8.36 5.52 4.68
C ARG A 37 -9.51 5.38 3.70
N VAL A 38 -9.92 4.14 3.43
CA VAL A 38 -11.06 3.80 2.57
C VAL A 38 -12.14 3.11 3.39
N GLY A 39 -13.33 3.69 3.42
CA GLY A 39 -14.45 3.22 4.24
C GLY A 39 -14.30 3.56 5.73
N GLU A 40 -15.40 3.53 6.47
CA GLU A 40 -15.42 3.91 7.89
C GLU A 40 -14.58 3.00 8.79
N LYS A 41 -14.56 1.70 8.50
CA LYS A 41 -13.78 0.68 9.21
C LYS A 41 -12.44 0.37 8.53
N GLY A 42 -12.03 1.19 7.55
CA GLY A 42 -10.77 0.99 6.81
C GLY A 42 -9.55 1.26 7.67
N GLU A 43 -8.47 0.55 7.39
CA GLU A 43 -7.17 0.83 7.99
C GLU A 43 -6.56 2.11 7.40
N ARG A 44 -5.76 2.76 8.21
CA ARG A 44 -5.01 3.96 7.83
C ARG A 44 -3.66 3.54 7.27
N MET A 45 -3.31 4.02 6.08
CA MET A 45 -2.04 3.69 5.43
C MET A 45 -1.31 4.94 4.95
N PRO A 46 0.02 5.02 5.11
CA PRO A 46 0.82 6.11 4.60
C PRO A 46 1.06 5.94 3.10
N LEU A 47 0.92 7.02 2.35
CA LEU A 47 1.27 7.08 0.93
C LEU A 47 2.03 8.37 0.65
N THR A 48 3.21 8.27 0.05
CA THR A 48 3.98 9.45 -0.31
C THR A 48 3.32 10.18 -1.49
N ILE A 49 3.35 11.51 -1.45
CA ILE A 49 2.85 12.36 -2.54
C ILE A 49 3.90 12.36 -3.65
N SER A 50 3.65 11.62 -4.72
CA SER A 50 4.60 11.49 -5.85
C SER A 50 4.62 12.73 -6.75
N ASP A 51 3.51 13.47 -6.84
CA ASP A 51 3.43 14.75 -7.55
C ASP A 51 2.30 15.60 -6.99
N ALA A 52 2.29 16.90 -7.31
CA ALA A 52 1.17 17.78 -7.00
C ALA A 52 1.12 18.98 -7.97
N ASP A 53 -0.09 19.38 -8.30
CA ASP A 53 -0.38 20.59 -9.05
C ASP A 53 -1.13 21.58 -8.13
N PRO A 54 -0.45 22.61 -7.59
CA PRO A 54 -1.08 23.55 -6.68
C PRO A 54 -2.11 24.46 -7.38
N VAL A 55 -2.04 24.62 -8.72
CA VAL A 55 -2.99 25.41 -9.50
C VAL A 55 -4.29 24.65 -9.69
N LYS A 56 -4.21 23.35 -10.04
CA LYS A 56 -5.36 22.46 -10.14
C LYS A 56 -5.85 21.97 -8.77
N GLY A 57 -5.06 22.16 -7.72
CA GLY A 57 -5.40 21.66 -6.38
C GLY A 57 -5.38 20.15 -6.28
N THR A 58 -4.47 19.47 -6.97
CA THR A 58 -4.41 18.00 -7.03
C THR A 58 -3.10 17.45 -6.53
N ILE A 59 -3.15 16.24 -5.97
CA ILE A 59 -1.99 15.43 -5.63
C ILE A 59 -2.03 14.12 -6.41
N THR A 60 -0.87 13.55 -6.66
CA THR A 60 -0.73 12.23 -7.30
C THR A 60 -0.20 11.23 -6.30
N LEU A 61 -0.88 10.10 -6.18
CA LEU A 61 -0.50 8.95 -5.36
C LEU A 61 -0.24 7.75 -6.26
N VAL A 62 0.79 6.98 -5.94
CA VAL A 62 1.06 5.70 -6.59
C VAL A 62 0.93 4.60 -5.56
N ILE A 63 0.08 3.64 -5.83
CA ILE A 63 -0.36 2.62 -4.88
C ILE A 63 -0.03 1.25 -5.46
N GLN A 64 0.61 0.40 -4.65
CA GLN A 64 0.80 -1.01 -4.97
C GLN A 64 -0.21 -1.86 -4.18
N LYS A 65 -0.92 -2.75 -4.86
CA LYS A 65 -1.79 -3.74 -4.22
C LYS A 65 -0.94 -4.75 -3.45
N MET A 66 -0.85 -4.58 -2.14
CA MET A 66 -0.06 -5.45 -1.25
C MET A 66 -0.93 -6.23 -0.27
N GLY A 67 -1.98 -5.60 0.26
CA GLY A 67 -2.90 -6.15 1.24
C GLY A 67 -4.31 -5.62 1.02
N VAL A 68 -5.22 -5.92 1.93
CA VAL A 68 -6.65 -5.58 1.83
C VAL A 68 -6.87 -4.08 1.61
N SER A 69 -6.27 -3.24 2.44
CA SER A 69 -6.50 -1.79 2.41
C SER A 69 -6.00 -1.14 1.12
N SER A 70 -4.81 -1.51 0.63
CA SER A 70 -4.28 -1.02 -0.64
C SER A 70 -5.09 -1.55 -1.83
N THR A 71 -5.61 -2.78 -1.76
CA THR A 71 -6.49 -3.34 -2.79
C THR A 71 -7.83 -2.60 -2.83
N LYS A 72 -8.45 -2.33 -1.68
CA LYS A 72 -9.68 -1.51 -1.61
C LYS A 72 -9.48 -0.12 -2.21
N LEU A 73 -8.36 0.54 -1.89
CA LEU A 73 -8.04 1.84 -2.49
C LEU A 73 -7.88 1.74 -4.01
N CYS A 74 -7.13 0.75 -4.48
CA CYS A 74 -6.94 0.54 -5.93
C CYS A 74 -8.21 0.16 -6.67
N ASN A 75 -9.23 -0.34 -5.99
CA ASN A 75 -10.53 -0.69 -6.60
C ASN A 75 -11.46 0.53 -6.74
N LEU A 76 -11.17 1.66 -6.08
CA LEU A 76 -11.92 2.89 -6.30
C LEU A 76 -11.70 3.39 -7.73
N GLU A 77 -12.76 3.91 -8.34
CA GLU A 77 -12.77 4.40 -9.72
C GLU A 77 -12.76 5.93 -9.81
N GLU A 78 -12.52 6.44 -11.01
CA GLU A 78 -12.62 7.87 -11.30
C GLU A 78 -14.02 8.40 -10.93
N GLY A 79 -14.05 9.49 -10.21
CA GLY A 79 -15.29 10.09 -9.70
C GLY A 79 -15.65 9.66 -8.28
N GLU A 80 -15.11 8.58 -7.77
CA GLU A 80 -15.29 8.14 -6.39
C GLU A 80 -14.42 8.92 -5.41
N TYR A 81 -14.63 8.70 -4.11
CA TYR A 81 -14.01 9.50 -3.05
C TYR A 81 -13.21 8.64 -2.09
N ILE A 82 -12.02 9.14 -1.73
CA ILE A 82 -11.25 8.62 -0.60
C ILE A 82 -11.90 9.15 0.69
N THR A 83 -12.19 8.25 1.64
CA THR A 83 -12.91 8.60 2.87
C THR A 83 -12.14 9.61 3.71
N ASP A 84 -10.87 9.31 4.02
CA ASP A 84 -9.98 10.24 4.71
C ASP A 84 -8.67 10.39 3.95
N LEU A 85 -8.21 11.64 3.89
CA LEU A 85 -6.92 12.03 3.35
C LEU A 85 -6.32 13.11 4.25
N VAL A 86 -5.33 12.75 5.04
CA VAL A 86 -4.71 13.64 6.03
C VAL A 86 -3.28 13.95 5.62
N GLY A 87 -2.94 15.21 5.54
CA GLY A 87 -1.60 15.67 5.15
C GLY A 87 -1.53 17.16 4.78
N PRO A 88 -0.36 17.64 4.29
CA PRO A 88 0.88 16.86 4.14
C PRO A 88 1.50 16.56 5.52
N LEU A 89 2.07 15.36 5.64
CA LEU A 89 2.71 14.87 6.85
C LEU A 89 4.20 14.60 6.61
N GLY A 90 4.94 14.41 7.70
CA GLY A 90 6.38 14.18 7.68
C GLY A 90 7.20 15.44 7.43
N LYS A 91 8.50 15.33 7.63
CA LYS A 91 9.46 16.39 7.30
C LYS A 91 9.75 16.37 5.81
N ALA A 92 9.87 17.55 5.24
CA ALA A 92 10.31 17.68 3.85
C ALA A 92 11.78 17.26 3.70
N THR A 93 12.13 16.70 2.55
CA THR A 93 13.52 16.43 2.19
C THR A 93 14.34 17.72 2.25
N HIS A 94 15.50 17.65 2.88
CA HIS A 94 16.46 18.76 2.85
C HIS A 94 17.14 18.78 1.48
N ILE A 95 16.91 19.84 0.71
CA ILE A 95 17.42 20.00 -0.64
C ILE A 95 18.47 21.13 -0.65
N GLU A 96 19.69 20.76 -1.04
CA GLU A 96 20.79 21.70 -1.25
C GLU A 96 21.67 21.26 -2.42
N LYS A 97 22.55 22.15 -2.87
CA LYS A 97 23.54 21.79 -3.89
C LYS A 97 24.73 21.12 -3.23
N VAL A 98 24.81 19.79 -3.36
CA VAL A 98 25.88 18.95 -2.79
C VAL A 98 26.90 18.48 -3.84
N GLY A 99 26.50 18.41 -5.12
CA GLY A 99 27.35 17.88 -6.21
C GLY A 99 26.64 16.75 -6.95
N THR A 100 27.13 15.52 -6.86
CA THR A 100 26.50 14.35 -7.48
C THR A 100 25.60 13.62 -6.48
N VAL A 101 24.34 13.49 -6.82
CA VAL A 101 23.32 12.76 -6.06
C VAL A 101 23.03 11.43 -6.75
N LEU A 102 23.25 10.33 -6.05
CA LEU A 102 22.85 8.98 -6.47
C LEU A 102 21.51 8.62 -5.86
N ALA A 103 20.49 8.53 -6.70
CA ALA A 103 19.11 8.28 -6.27
C ALA A 103 18.68 6.84 -6.62
N CYS A 104 18.38 6.02 -5.61
CA CYS A 104 18.09 4.59 -5.75
C CYS A 104 16.63 4.31 -5.41
N GLY A 105 15.84 3.95 -6.43
CA GLY A 105 14.42 3.62 -6.29
C GLY A 105 14.12 2.14 -6.52
N GLY A 106 13.47 1.48 -5.55
CA GLY A 106 13.08 0.07 -5.65
C GLY A 106 11.58 -0.14 -5.82
N GLY A 107 11.16 -0.72 -6.94
CA GLY A 107 9.76 -0.97 -7.26
C GLY A 107 8.92 0.31 -7.16
N VAL A 108 7.82 0.27 -6.39
CA VAL A 108 6.96 1.44 -6.18
C VAL A 108 7.68 2.61 -5.48
N GLY A 109 8.82 2.38 -4.84
CA GLY A 109 9.66 3.42 -4.21
C GLY A 109 10.23 4.46 -5.20
N VAL A 110 10.13 4.22 -6.49
CA VAL A 110 10.44 5.21 -7.53
C VAL A 110 9.47 6.40 -7.48
N ALA A 111 8.20 6.16 -7.15
CA ALA A 111 7.20 7.22 -7.08
C ALA A 111 7.48 8.28 -6.00
N PRO A 112 7.79 7.92 -4.73
CA PRO A 112 8.25 8.89 -3.74
C PRO A 112 9.62 9.50 -4.05
N LEU A 113 10.49 8.81 -4.77
CA LEU A 113 11.81 9.31 -5.17
C LEU A 113 11.72 10.44 -6.21
N LEU A 114 10.76 10.36 -7.13
CA LEU A 114 10.62 11.31 -8.25
C LEU A 114 10.56 12.79 -7.84
N PRO A 115 9.74 13.25 -6.88
CA PRO A 115 9.76 14.64 -6.44
C PRO A 115 11.08 15.06 -5.81
N ILE A 116 11.81 14.15 -5.19
CA ILE A 116 13.11 14.40 -4.53
C ILE A 116 14.18 14.64 -5.59
N ILE A 117 14.27 13.77 -6.61
CA ILE A 117 15.25 13.93 -7.69
C ILE A 117 14.99 15.19 -8.51
N ARG A 118 13.70 15.54 -8.77
CA ARG A 118 13.33 16.80 -9.41
C ARG A 118 13.84 18.01 -8.61
N ALA A 119 13.71 17.96 -7.29
CA ALA A 119 14.14 19.04 -6.41
C ALA A 119 15.68 19.16 -6.37
N PHE A 120 16.41 18.03 -6.25
CA PHE A 120 17.87 18.05 -6.31
C PHE A 120 18.38 18.53 -7.68
N LYS A 121 17.73 18.11 -8.77
CA LYS A 121 18.07 18.61 -10.12
C LYS A 121 17.86 20.10 -10.25
N ALA A 122 16.72 20.60 -9.76
CA ALA A 122 16.41 22.05 -9.76
C ALA A 122 17.39 22.87 -8.91
N ALA A 123 17.95 22.27 -7.83
CA ALA A 123 18.99 22.89 -7.01
C ALA A 123 20.40 22.89 -7.67
N GLY A 124 20.51 22.35 -8.89
CA GLY A 124 21.75 22.38 -9.67
C GLY A 124 22.72 21.23 -9.37
N ASN A 125 22.22 20.11 -8.85
CA ASN A 125 22.99 18.89 -8.68
C ASN A 125 23.03 18.07 -9.98
N ARG A 126 24.10 17.28 -10.15
CA ARG A 126 24.09 16.14 -11.06
C ARG A 126 23.30 15.00 -10.38
N VAL A 127 22.29 14.49 -11.06
CA VAL A 127 21.45 13.40 -10.54
C VAL A 127 21.62 12.15 -11.38
N VAL A 128 22.10 11.09 -10.76
CA VAL A 128 22.17 9.73 -11.34
C VAL A 128 21.13 8.89 -10.63
N SER A 129 20.17 8.37 -11.38
CA SER A 129 19.07 7.56 -10.81
C SER A 129 19.21 6.09 -11.17
N ILE A 130 19.01 5.21 -10.20
CA ILE A 130 18.91 3.77 -10.41
C ILE A 130 17.49 3.33 -10.11
N LEU A 131 16.81 2.78 -11.12
CA LEU A 131 15.50 2.16 -10.99
C LEU A 131 15.69 0.65 -10.90
N ALA A 132 15.34 0.06 -9.78
CA ALA A 132 15.49 -1.37 -9.54
C ALA A 132 14.14 -2.05 -9.32
N ALA A 133 13.93 -3.20 -9.95
CA ALA A 133 12.75 -4.03 -9.76
C ALA A 133 13.08 -5.51 -9.97
N ARG A 134 12.15 -6.39 -9.62
CA ARG A 134 12.31 -7.83 -9.90
C ARG A 134 12.25 -8.14 -11.38
N THR A 135 11.28 -7.52 -12.08
CA THR A 135 11.00 -7.73 -13.50
C THR A 135 10.70 -6.41 -14.19
N LYS A 136 10.73 -6.41 -15.53
CA LYS A 136 10.39 -5.26 -16.38
C LYS A 136 9.04 -4.63 -16.03
N GLU A 137 8.01 -5.44 -15.79
CA GLU A 137 6.63 -4.99 -15.54
C GLU A 137 6.50 -4.17 -14.24
N LEU A 138 7.49 -4.26 -13.36
CA LEU A 138 7.54 -3.51 -12.10
C LEU A 138 8.37 -2.21 -12.20
N ILE A 139 8.97 -1.92 -13.34
CA ILE A 139 9.61 -0.64 -13.62
C ILE A 139 8.51 0.37 -13.95
N ILE A 140 8.43 1.43 -13.16
CA ILE A 140 7.43 2.48 -13.29
C ILE A 140 8.09 3.85 -13.41
N LEU A 141 7.38 4.81 -14.00
CA LEU A 141 7.80 6.23 -14.08
C LEU A 141 9.18 6.45 -14.73
N GLU A 142 9.62 5.55 -15.61
CA GLU A 142 10.94 5.63 -16.23
C GLU A 142 11.11 6.95 -17.01
N ASP A 143 10.13 7.33 -17.82
CA ASP A 143 10.19 8.54 -18.64
C ASP A 143 10.27 9.81 -17.78
N GLU A 144 9.53 9.85 -16.67
CA GLU A 144 9.53 10.96 -15.74
C GLU A 144 10.87 11.07 -15.00
N VAL A 145 11.45 9.93 -14.61
CA VAL A 145 12.77 9.88 -13.96
C VAL A 145 13.87 10.28 -14.96
N ARG A 146 13.81 9.83 -16.21
CA ARG A 146 14.75 10.25 -17.26
C ARG A 146 14.74 11.75 -17.51
N LYS A 147 13.56 12.39 -17.46
CA LYS A 147 13.45 13.86 -17.58
C LYS A 147 14.00 14.60 -16.36
N ALA A 148 14.04 13.96 -15.19
CA ALA A 148 14.45 14.56 -13.93
C ALA A 148 15.93 14.23 -13.56
N SER A 149 16.60 13.38 -14.31
CA SER A 149 17.96 12.90 -14.03
C SER A 149 18.91 13.19 -15.19
N ASP A 150 20.19 13.28 -14.90
CA ASP A 150 21.25 13.35 -15.94
C ASP A 150 21.53 11.99 -16.52
N GLU A 151 21.33 10.94 -15.71
CA GLU A 151 21.54 9.56 -16.11
C GLU A 151 20.57 8.66 -15.38
N VAL A 152 20.08 7.62 -16.08
CA VAL A 152 19.20 6.60 -15.49
C VAL A 152 19.74 5.22 -15.83
N ILE A 153 19.96 4.43 -14.80
CA ILE A 153 20.36 3.02 -14.89
C ILE A 153 19.14 2.18 -14.48
N ILE A 154 18.76 1.22 -15.32
CA ILE A 154 17.69 0.27 -15.03
C ILE A 154 18.31 -1.06 -14.62
N MET A 155 17.85 -1.60 -13.49
CA MET A 155 18.26 -2.89 -12.96
C MET A 155 17.05 -3.80 -12.78
N THR A 156 17.10 -5.03 -13.29
CA THR A 156 16.08 -6.05 -12.99
C THR A 156 16.75 -7.33 -12.50
N ASP A 157 16.17 -7.92 -11.44
CA ASP A 157 16.77 -9.11 -10.80
C ASP A 157 16.86 -10.28 -11.81
N ASP A 158 15.84 -10.42 -12.67
CA ASP A 158 15.73 -11.48 -13.69
C ASP A 158 16.40 -11.14 -15.03
N GLY A 159 16.91 -9.92 -15.22
CA GLY A 159 17.50 -9.46 -16.47
C GLY A 159 16.51 -9.19 -17.60
N SER A 160 15.20 -9.15 -17.31
CA SER A 160 14.16 -8.93 -18.33
C SER A 160 14.18 -7.52 -18.94
N TYR A 161 14.84 -6.56 -18.28
CA TYR A 161 15.01 -5.20 -18.79
C TYR A 161 16.19 -4.49 -18.14
N GLY A 162 16.94 -3.70 -18.94
CA GLY A 162 18.13 -3.02 -18.47
C GLY A 162 19.29 -3.98 -18.16
N LYS A 163 19.96 -3.77 -17.03
CA LYS A 163 21.03 -4.64 -16.55
C LYS A 163 20.48 -5.65 -15.56
N GLN A 164 20.97 -6.88 -15.63
CA GLN A 164 20.63 -7.91 -14.66
C GLN A 164 21.36 -7.67 -13.34
N GLY A 165 20.62 -7.73 -12.23
CA GLY A 165 21.16 -7.64 -10.89
C GLY A 165 20.34 -6.73 -9.97
N VAL A 166 20.76 -6.68 -8.71
CA VAL A 166 20.14 -5.85 -7.68
C VAL A 166 20.69 -4.42 -7.70
N VAL A 167 20.02 -3.49 -7.06
CA VAL A 167 20.35 -2.06 -7.04
C VAL A 167 21.81 -1.78 -6.67
N THR A 168 22.41 -2.54 -5.74
CA THR A 168 23.79 -2.34 -5.27
C THR A 168 24.84 -2.58 -6.36
N VAL A 169 24.56 -3.43 -7.35
CA VAL A 169 25.44 -3.64 -8.51
C VAL A 169 25.52 -2.37 -9.35
N GLY A 170 24.36 -1.73 -9.62
CA GLY A 170 24.34 -0.44 -10.31
C GLY A 170 24.98 0.68 -9.50
N MET A 171 24.84 0.66 -8.17
CA MET A 171 25.50 1.63 -7.28
C MET A 171 27.02 1.50 -7.34
N GLU A 172 27.57 0.28 -7.26
CA GLU A 172 29.01 0.03 -7.36
C GLU A 172 29.58 0.51 -8.70
N GLU A 173 28.84 0.36 -9.79
CA GLU A 173 29.26 0.88 -11.09
C GLU A 173 29.38 2.42 -11.08
N VAL A 174 28.39 3.12 -10.52
CA VAL A 174 28.42 4.59 -10.43
C VAL A 174 29.53 5.06 -9.50
N ILE A 175 29.65 4.47 -8.31
CA ILE A 175 30.67 4.83 -7.31
C ILE A 175 32.07 4.58 -7.85
N GLY A 176 32.27 3.53 -8.65
CA GLY A 176 33.56 3.20 -9.24
C GLY A 176 34.03 4.15 -10.35
N ARG A 177 33.12 4.90 -10.97
CA ARG A 177 33.45 5.79 -12.10
C ARG A 177 33.38 7.28 -11.79
N GLU A 178 32.63 7.70 -10.79
CA GLU A 178 32.51 9.10 -10.41
C GLU A 178 32.30 9.27 -8.91
N LYS A 179 32.68 10.43 -8.39
CA LYS A 179 32.42 10.78 -6.98
C LYS A 179 30.96 10.99 -6.74
N VAL A 180 30.41 10.31 -5.75
CA VAL A 180 29.05 10.50 -5.25
C VAL A 180 29.10 11.28 -3.95
N ASP A 181 28.38 12.39 -3.87
CA ASP A 181 28.40 13.29 -2.70
C ASP A 181 27.22 13.01 -1.76
N LEU A 182 26.12 12.46 -2.27
CA LEU A 182 24.95 12.06 -1.50
C LEU A 182 24.25 10.87 -2.17
N CYS A 183 23.80 9.90 -1.37
CA CYS A 183 22.91 8.84 -1.83
C CYS A 183 21.50 9.02 -1.19
N VAL A 184 20.46 8.84 -1.99
CA VAL A 184 19.07 8.78 -1.52
C VAL A 184 18.48 7.44 -1.91
N THR A 185 17.96 6.67 -0.95
CA THR A 185 17.41 5.34 -1.22
C THR A 185 15.97 5.22 -0.72
N ILE A 186 15.07 4.76 -1.61
CA ILE A 186 13.66 4.56 -1.30
C ILE A 186 13.18 3.25 -1.93
N GLY A 187 12.65 2.34 -1.12
CA GLY A 187 12.17 1.05 -1.58
C GLY A 187 11.95 0.07 -0.44
N PRO A 188 11.95 -1.24 -0.72
CA PRO A 188 11.88 -2.25 0.33
C PRO A 188 12.95 -2.07 1.40
N ALA A 189 12.60 -2.25 2.68
CA ALA A 189 13.51 -2.03 3.80
C ALA A 189 14.82 -2.84 3.67
N ILE A 190 14.74 -4.05 3.14
CA ILE A 190 15.92 -4.88 2.88
C ILE A 190 16.84 -4.26 1.81
N MET A 191 16.27 -3.66 0.75
CA MET A 191 17.05 -2.95 -0.27
C MET A 191 17.77 -1.74 0.34
N MET A 192 17.05 -0.91 1.09
CA MET A 192 17.62 0.26 1.76
C MET A 192 18.76 -0.11 2.72
N LYS A 193 18.59 -1.23 3.45
CA LYS A 193 19.66 -1.78 4.30
C LYS A 193 20.93 -2.08 3.51
N PHE A 194 20.82 -2.78 2.38
CA PHE A 194 22.01 -3.10 1.57
C PHE A 194 22.60 -1.87 0.90
N CYS A 195 21.79 -0.90 0.45
CA CYS A 195 22.29 0.39 -0.03
C CYS A 195 23.10 1.11 1.07
N ALA A 196 22.58 1.18 2.29
CA ALA A 196 23.27 1.80 3.42
C ALA A 196 24.59 1.09 3.78
N LEU A 197 24.61 -0.25 3.76
CA LEU A 197 25.81 -1.03 4.01
C LEU A 197 26.88 -0.78 2.94
N LEU A 198 26.46 -0.67 1.68
CA LEU A 198 27.37 -0.38 0.58
C LEU A 198 27.95 1.04 0.69
N THR A 199 27.10 2.06 0.81
CA THR A 199 27.53 3.46 0.88
C THR A 199 28.39 3.75 2.11
N LYS A 200 28.18 3.03 3.22
CA LYS A 200 29.00 3.13 4.41
C LYS A 200 30.47 2.74 4.16
N LYS A 201 30.72 1.74 3.29
CA LYS A 201 32.10 1.33 2.91
C LYS A 201 32.85 2.43 2.16
N TYR A 202 32.09 3.28 1.44
CA TYR A 202 32.65 4.37 0.64
C TYR A 202 32.48 5.73 1.32
N GLU A 203 32.04 5.76 2.57
CA GLU A 203 31.80 6.97 3.36
C GLU A 203 30.88 7.98 2.66
N ILE A 204 29.93 7.51 1.85
CA ILE A 204 28.97 8.36 1.13
C ILE A 204 27.77 8.65 2.04
N PRO A 205 27.49 9.92 2.39
CA PRO A 205 26.29 10.29 3.13
C PRO A 205 25.04 9.72 2.46
N THR A 206 24.18 9.06 3.23
CA THR A 206 23.05 8.34 2.68
C THR A 206 21.77 8.61 3.46
N ILE A 207 20.72 9.00 2.74
CA ILE A 207 19.37 9.20 3.25
C ILE A 207 18.51 8.02 2.84
N ALA A 208 17.81 7.40 3.80
CA ALA A 208 16.79 6.40 3.53
C ALA A 208 15.41 6.94 3.93
N SER A 209 14.45 6.86 3.01
CA SER A 209 13.05 7.20 3.29
C SER A 209 12.28 5.96 3.72
N LEU A 210 11.89 5.90 4.98
CA LEU A 210 11.39 4.70 5.62
C LEU A 210 9.90 4.49 5.42
N ASN A 211 9.52 3.25 5.17
CA ASN A 211 8.14 2.77 5.00
C ASN A 211 7.65 2.02 6.27
N ALA A 212 7.87 2.59 7.46
CA ALA A 212 7.38 2.02 8.70
C ALA A 212 5.84 1.97 8.74
N ILE A 213 5.29 1.04 9.52
CA ILE A 213 3.84 0.98 9.78
C ILE A 213 3.40 2.26 10.46
N MET A 214 2.40 2.95 9.89
CA MET A 214 1.86 4.20 10.43
C MET A 214 0.35 4.09 10.58
N VAL A 215 -0.19 4.61 11.68
CA VAL A 215 -1.62 4.62 11.97
C VAL A 215 -2.16 6.05 12.02
N ASP A 216 -1.70 6.90 12.95
CA ASP A 216 -2.21 8.26 13.06
C ASP A 216 -1.45 9.29 12.19
N GLY A 217 -0.15 9.13 12.03
CA GLY A 217 0.69 10.05 11.26
C GLY A 217 1.13 11.32 12.00
N THR A 218 0.78 11.49 13.28
CA THR A 218 0.99 12.71 14.07
C THR A 218 1.97 12.53 15.25
N GLY A 219 2.56 11.34 15.39
CA GLY A 219 3.53 11.03 16.44
C GLY A 219 2.92 10.56 17.76
N MET A 220 1.61 10.42 17.87
CA MET A 220 0.94 10.07 19.13
C MET A 220 0.92 8.57 19.42
N CYS A 221 0.64 7.74 18.41
CA CYS A 221 0.40 6.30 18.62
C CYS A 221 1.67 5.46 18.76
N GLY A 222 2.83 5.96 18.33
CA GLY A 222 4.11 5.24 18.40
C GLY A 222 4.25 4.03 17.48
N ALA A 223 3.28 3.76 16.60
CA ALA A 223 3.32 2.61 15.67
C ALA A 223 4.52 2.67 14.73
N CYS A 224 4.89 3.86 14.27
CA CYS A 224 5.97 4.12 13.31
C CYS A 224 7.37 4.30 13.94
N ARG A 225 7.56 3.87 15.20
CA ARG A 225 8.85 4.02 15.86
C ARG A 225 9.94 3.20 15.17
N VAL A 226 11.12 3.76 15.11
CA VAL A 226 12.35 3.17 14.58
C VAL A 226 13.53 3.63 15.42
N THR A 227 14.55 2.81 15.57
CA THR A 227 15.79 3.21 16.26
C THR A 227 16.76 3.81 15.25
N VAL A 228 17.18 5.07 15.50
CA VAL A 228 18.14 5.81 14.69
C VAL A 228 19.21 6.41 15.62
N GLY A 229 20.47 6.04 15.44
CA GLY A 229 21.58 6.47 16.30
C GLY A 229 21.38 6.07 17.78
N GLY A 230 20.80 4.88 18.02
CA GLY A 230 20.50 4.37 19.35
C GLY A 230 19.33 5.06 20.06
N LYS A 231 18.59 5.94 19.38
CA LYS A 231 17.43 6.67 19.93
C LYS A 231 16.16 6.32 19.19
N THR A 232 15.06 6.18 19.91
CA THR A 232 13.73 6.01 19.31
C THR A 232 13.32 7.28 18.58
N ARG A 233 12.91 7.12 17.33
CA ARG A 233 12.33 8.16 16.45
C ARG A 233 10.98 7.72 15.94
N PHE A 234 10.14 8.68 15.61
CA PHE A 234 8.83 8.42 14.99
C PHE A 234 8.86 8.82 13.53
N THR A 235 8.81 7.85 12.63
CA THR A 235 8.95 8.06 11.19
C THR A 235 7.96 9.09 10.65
N CYS A 236 6.76 9.19 11.22
CA CYS A 236 5.73 10.13 10.77
C CYS A 236 6.00 11.61 11.12
N VAL A 237 6.78 11.91 12.15
CA VAL A 237 7.04 13.30 12.59
C VAL A 237 8.52 13.65 12.62
N ASP A 238 9.41 12.68 12.87
CA ASP A 238 10.87 12.89 12.83
C ASP A 238 11.46 12.67 11.44
N GLY A 239 10.78 11.85 10.60
CA GLY A 239 11.13 11.49 9.24
C GLY A 239 10.10 11.95 8.19
N PRO A 240 9.91 11.19 7.11
CA PRO A 240 10.26 9.77 6.93
C PRO A 240 11.73 9.48 6.59
N GLU A 241 12.52 10.49 6.34
CA GLU A 241 13.91 10.40 5.92
C GLU A 241 14.87 10.48 7.11
N PHE A 242 15.85 9.59 7.14
CA PHE A 242 16.88 9.51 8.17
C PHE A 242 18.24 9.18 7.56
N ASP A 243 19.33 9.49 8.29
CA ASP A 243 20.65 9.00 7.98
C ASP A 243 20.65 7.47 8.01
N ALA A 244 20.82 6.88 6.81
CA ALA A 244 20.71 5.44 6.62
C ALA A 244 21.78 4.65 7.39
N HIS A 245 22.91 5.26 7.71
CA HIS A 245 24.01 4.62 8.44
C HIS A 245 23.71 4.51 9.95
N GLN A 246 22.72 5.23 10.44
CA GLN A 246 22.31 5.23 11.86
C GLN A 246 21.04 4.42 12.13
N ILE A 247 20.35 3.93 11.08
CA ILE A 247 19.10 3.18 11.22
C ILE A 247 19.37 1.75 11.67
N ASP A 248 18.64 1.26 12.69
CA ASP A 248 18.57 -0.16 12.99
C ASP A 248 17.58 -0.85 12.03
N PHE A 249 18.08 -1.25 10.86
CA PHE A 249 17.28 -1.97 9.89
C PHE A 249 16.84 -3.37 10.35
N ASN A 250 17.54 -3.99 11.30
CA ASN A 250 17.15 -5.31 11.80
C ASN A 250 15.88 -5.21 12.65
N GLU A 251 15.86 -4.23 13.58
CA GLU A 251 14.65 -3.92 14.35
C GLU A 251 13.50 -3.56 13.40
N MET A 252 13.72 -2.66 12.44
CA MET A 252 12.71 -2.25 11.48
C MET A 252 12.11 -3.44 10.71
N LEU A 253 12.95 -4.33 10.17
CA LEU A 253 12.52 -5.52 9.44
C LEU A 253 11.72 -6.48 10.32
N SER A 254 12.17 -6.69 11.58
CA SER A 254 11.45 -7.52 12.56
C SER A 254 10.04 -6.95 12.83
N ARG A 255 9.92 -5.64 13.01
CA ARG A 255 8.64 -4.98 13.24
C ARG A 255 7.70 -5.05 12.03
N LEU A 256 8.21 -4.84 10.82
CA LEU A 256 7.44 -4.99 9.58
C LEU A 256 6.94 -6.44 9.39
N GLY A 257 7.70 -7.43 9.83
CA GLY A 257 7.31 -8.83 9.78
C GLY A 257 6.28 -9.26 10.82
N GLY A 258 6.08 -8.47 11.88
CA GLY A 258 5.27 -8.87 13.04
C GLY A 258 3.78 -9.09 12.75
N PHE A 259 3.23 -8.48 11.70
CA PHE A 259 1.83 -8.60 11.30
C PHE A 259 1.61 -9.47 10.05
N LYS A 260 2.67 -10.00 9.46
CA LYS A 260 2.61 -10.71 8.17
C LYS A 260 1.61 -11.88 8.17
N GLY A 261 1.52 -12.62 9.27
CA GLY A 261 0.55 -13.72 9.40
C GLY A 261 -0.90 -13.22 9.36
N ALA A 262 -1.20 -12.20 10.18
CA ALA A 262 -2.53 -11.60 10.21
C ALA A 262 -2.91 -10.91 8.89
N GLU A 263 -1.95 -10.27 8.21
CA GLU A 263 -2.16 -9.68 6.89
C GLU A 263 -2.48 -10.73 5.83
N THR A 264 -1.80 -11.89 5.87
CA THR A 264 -2.06 -13.01 4.95
C THR A 264 -3.46 -13.58 5.19
N GLU A 265 -3.82 -13.87 6.44
CA GLU A 265 -5.14 -14.38 6.81
C GLU A 265 -6.26 -13.42 6.36
N LYS A 266 -6.10 -12.12 6.63
CA LYS A 266 -7.06 -11.11 6.20
C LYS A 266 -7.15 -10.96 4.68
N MET A 267 -6.07 -11.15 3.97
CA MET A 267 -6.08 -11.13 2.51
C MET A 267 -6.79 -12.36 1.94
N GLU A 268 -6.58 -13.55 2.51
CA GLU A 268 -7.30 -14.76 2.17
C GLU A 268 -8.81 -14.60 2.41
N GLU A 269 -9.21 -14.11 3.59
CA GLU A 269 -10.60 -13.76 3.88
C GLU A 269 -11.18 -12.78 2.86
N PHE A 270 -10.42 -11.73 2.52
CA PHE A 270 -10.87 -10.70 1.56
C PHE A 270 -11.04 -11.27 0.15
N VAL A 271 -10.15 -12.13 -0.30
CA VAL A 271 -10.25 -12.81 -1.60
C VAL A 271 -11.46 -13.74 -1.60
N HIS A 272 -11.64 -14.55 -0.55
CA HIS A 272 -12.81 -15.43 -0.42
C HIS A 272 -14.14 -14.66 -0.39
N HIS A 273 -14.19 -13.53 0.33
CA HIS A 273 -15.39 -12.66 0.32
C HIS A 273 -15.55 -11.88 -0.98
N GLY A 274 -14.45 -11.55 -1.68
CA GLY A 274 -14.47 -10.88 -2.98
C GLY A 274 -14.88 -11.80 -4.14
N GLU A 275 -14.54 -13.10 -4.05
CA GLU A 275 -15.03 -14.13 -4.97
C GLU A 275 -16.50 -14.47 -4.73
N CYS A 276 -17.00 -14.25 -3.52
CA CYS A 276 -18.43 -14.24 -3.23
C CYS A 276 -19.03 -12.91 -3.73
N ALA A 277 -19.04 -12.73 -5.05
CA ALA A 277 -19.74 -11.64 -5.74
C ALA A 277 -21.26 -11.81 -5.60
N LEU A 278 -21.73 -11.96 -4.34
CA LEU A 278 -23.14 -12.03 -3.98
C LEU A 278 -23.82 -10.65 -4.03
N SER A 279 -23.03 -9.58 -4.22
CA SER A 279 -23.54 -8.21 -4.27
C SER A 279 -24.15 -7.81 -5.61
N ASP A 280 -23.90 -8.56 -6.69
CA ASP A 280 -24.54 -8.25 -7.97
C ASP A 280 -25.94 -8.85 -8.03
N ARG A 281 -26.94 -8.00 -7.71
CA ARG A 281 -28.37 -8.35 -7.81
C ARG A 281 -28.81 -8.75 -9.21
N ASN A 282 -28.02 -8.44 -10.22
CA ASN A 282 -28.26 -8.76 -11.63
C ASN A 282 -27.45 -9.96 -12.14
N ALA A 283 -26.66 -10.60 -11.29
CA ALA A 283 -25.88 -11.76 -11.69
C ALA A 283 -26.78 -12.86 -12.29
N ASP A 284 -26.32 -13.48 -13.36
CA ASP A 284 -27.12 -14.45 -14.12
C ASP A 284 -27.54 -15.67 -13.28
N TRP A 285 -26.70 -16.09 -12.32
CA TRP A 285 -27.03 -17.16 -11.41
C TRP A 285 -28.20 -16.80 -10.46
N ARG A 286 -28.35 -15.53 -10.03
CA ARG A 286 -29.49 -15.06 -9.25
C ARG A 286 -30.77 -15.07 -10.08
N LYS A 287 -30.69 -14.67 -11.35
CA LYS A 287 -31.82 -14.77 -12.29
C LYS A 287 -32.27 -16.22 -12.47
N ALA A 288 -31.31 -17.12 -12.72
CA ALA A 288 -31.57 -18.53 -12.84
C ALA A 288 -32.20 -19.12 -11.55
N LEU A 289 -31.73 -18.71 -10.38
CA LEU A 289 -32.31 -19.14 -9.11
C LEU A 289 -33.76 -18.63 -8.91
N ARG A 290 -34.09 -17.42 -9.37
CA ARG A 290 -35.45 -16.86 -9.35
C ARG A 290 -36.39 -17.61 -10.26
N GLU A 291 -35.92 -18.14 -11.38
CA GLU A 291 -36.70 -18.93 -12.33
C GLU A 291 -37.00 -20.34 -11.84
N THR A 292 -36.10 -20.92 -11.01
CA THR A 292 -36.24 -22.30 -10.52
C THR A 292 -37.20 -22.47 -9.35
N VAL A 293 -37.40 -21.44 -8.48
CA VAL A 293 -38.28 -21.53 -7.31
C VAL A 293 -39.04 -20.24 -7.14
N LYS A 294 -40.36 -20.28 -7.22
CA LYS A 294 -41.25 -19.12 -7.05
C LYS A 294 -41.22 -18.62 -5.59
N ALA A 295 -41.37 -17.32 -5.38
CA ALA A 295 -41.35 -16.69 -4.04
C ALA A 295 -42.29 -17.38 -3.03
N LYS A 296 -43.47 -17.80 -3.46
CA LYS A 296 -44.43 -18.51 -2.61
C LYS A 296 -43.96 -19.90 -2.18
N GLU A 297 -43.17 -20.58 -3.01
CA GLU A 297 -42.60 -21.90 -2.70
C GLU A 297 -41.43 -21.78 -1.73
N ARG A 298 -40.67 -20.68 -1.78
CA ARG A 298 -39.55 -20.41 -0.88
C ARG A 298 -39.99 -20.27 0.58
N THR A 299 -41.20 -19.73 0.83
CA THR A 299 -41.74 -19.63 2.18
C THR A 299 -42.13 -20.98 2.79
N MET A 300 -42.29 -22.02 1.97
CA MET A 300 -42.59 -23.39 2.39
C MET A 300 -41.35 -24.22 2.72
N ILE A 301 -40.13 -23.75 2.41
CA ILE A 301 -38.89 -24.46 2.72
C ILE A 301 -38.62 -24.37 4.22
N GLU A 302 -38.50 -25.52 4.87
CA GLU A 302 -38.22 -25.58 6.31
C GLU A 302 -36.84 -24.98 6.62
N ARG A 303 -36.79 -24.29 7.76
CA ARG A 303 -35.58 -23.69 8.27
C ARG A 303 -34.58 -24.80 8.66
N VAL A 304 -33.32 -24.66 8.20
CA VAL A 304 -32.22 -25.54 8.61
C VAL A 304 -31.86 -25.22 10.07
N LYS A 305 -31.89 -26.27 10.92
CA LYS A 305 -31.40 -26.13 12.30
C LYS A 305 -29.91 -26.15 12.29
N MET A 306 -29.28 -25.13 12.87
CA MET A 306 -27.84 -25.07 13.02
C MET A 306 -27.36 -26.19 13.94
N PRO A 307 -26.39 -27.01 13.53
CA PRO A 307 -25.86 -28.06 14.39
C PRO A 307 -25.15 -27.45 15.62
N GLU A 308 -25.41 -28.04 16.76
CA GLU A 308 -24.83 -27.62 18.03
C GLU A 308 -24.00 -28.77 18.62
N ARG A 309 -22.94 -28.40 19.33
CA ARG A 309 -22.16 -29.37 20.12
C ARG A 309 -23.01 -29.95 21.25
N THR A 310 -22.78 -31.20 21.58
CA THR A 310 -23.45 -31.83 22.73
C THR A 310 -23.09 -31.11 24.04
N PRO A 311 -23.95 -31.18 25.08
CA PRO A 311 -23.62 -30.58 26.38
C PRO A 311 -22.29 -31.04 26.95
N GLN A 312 -21.91 -32.33 26.75
CA GLN A 312 -20.64 -32.90 27.20
C GLN A 312 -19.43 -32.28 26.48
N GLU A 313 -19.54 -32.05 25.19
CA GLU A 313 -18.49 -31.33 24.40
C GLU A 313 -18.36 -29.86 24.79
N ARG A 314 -19.47 -29.18 25.10
CA ARG A 314 -19.48 -27.76 25.50
C ARG A 314 -18.71 -27.51 26.79
N ILE A 315 -18.81 -28.44 27.78
CA ILE A 315 -18.11 -28.29 29.06
C ILE A 315 -16.64 -28.69 29.01
N SER A 316 -16.20 -29.35 27.94
CA SER A 316 -14.80 -29.82 27.81
C SER A 316 -13.82 -28.65 27.58
N SER A 317 -14.25 -27.50 27.08
CA SER A 317 -13.42 -26.31 26.88
C SER A 317 -14.26 -25.04 26.77
N GLN A 318 -13.89 -24.00 27.52
CA GLN A 318 -14.52 -22.68 27.47
C GLN A 318 -14.28 -21.93 26.14
N ARG A 319 -13.40 -22.45 25.27
CA ARG A 319 -13.04 -21.84 23.98
C ARG A 319 -13.82 -22.42 22.80
N LEU A 320 -14.60 -23.48 23.01
CA LEU A 320 -15.38 -24.11 21.95
C LEU A 320 -16.71 -23.37 21.76
N GLU A 321 -16.96 -22.91 20.55
CA GLU A 321 -18.27 -22.38 20.19
C GLU A 321 -19.37 -23.43 20.31
N VAL A 322 -20.55 -23.01 20.73
CA VAL A 322 -21.73 -23.89 20.90
C VAL A 322 -22.19 -24.42 19.54
N ASN A 323 -22.26 -23.56 18.57
CA ASN A 323 -22.67 -23.90 17.20
C ASN A 323 -21.47 -24.40 16.38
N THR A 324 -21.68 -25.43 15.57
CA THR A 324 -20.63 -26.00 14.71
C THR A 324 -20.66 -25.43 13.28
N GLY A 325 -21.56 -24.48 13.02
CA GLY A 325 -21.78 -23.92 11.68
C GLY A 325 -22.67 -24.80 10.80
N LEU A 326 -23.04 -24.30 9.65
CA LEU A 326 -23.79 -25.05 8.64
C LEU A 326 -22.81 -25.75 7.69
N THR A 327 -23.14 -26.99 7.27
CA THR A 327 -22.43 -27.59 6.13
C THR A 327 -22.79 -26.83 4.85
N LYS A 328 -22.01 -27.03 3.78
CA LYS A 328 -22.27 -26.42 2.47
C LYS A 328 -23.70 -26.69 2.00
N GLU A 329 -24.17 -27.92 2.11
CA GLU A 329 -25.51 -28.36 1.72
C GLU A 329 -26.60 -27.68 2.55
N MET A 330 -26.39 -27.60 3.87
CA MET A 330 -27.28 -26.92 4.79
C MET A 330 -27.36 -25.41 4.52
N ALA A 331 -26.20 -24.79 4.26
CA ALA A 331 -26.13 -23.37 3.87
C ALA A 331 -26.84 -23.11 2.54
N MET A 332 -26.68 -23.99 1.55
CA MET A 332 -27.39 -23.90 0.27
C MET A 332 -28.89 -24.06 0.43
N GLN A 333 -29.33 -24.99 1.30
CA GLN A 333 -30.75 -25.16 1.61
C GLN A 333 -31.34 -23.91 2.26
N GLU A 334 -30.64 -23.32 3.23
CA GLU A 334 -31.09 -22.10 3.90
C GLU A 334 -31.11 -20.90 2.94
N ALA A 335 -30.13 -20.79 2.03
CA ALA A 335 -30.06 -19.76 1.01
C ALA A 335 -31.26 -19.82 0.03
N ARG A 336 -31.81 -21.01 -0.27
CA ARG A 336 -33.00 -21.16 -1.11
C ARG A 336 -34.27 -20.54 -0.49
N ARG A 337 -34.28 -20.27 0.79
CA ARG A 337 -35.38 -19.59 1.49
C ARG A 337 -35.35 -18.07 1.26
N CYS A 338 -34.28 -17.51 0.75
CA CYS A 338 -34.13 -16.08 0.48
C CYS A 338 -35.23 -15.62 -0.48
N GLN A 339 -36.02 -14.61 -0.11
CA GLN A 339 -37.10 -14.06 -0.92
C GLN A 339 -36.62 -13.03 -1.93
N ASP A 340 -35.35 -12.67 -1.90
CA ASP A 340 -34.71 -11.70 -2.80
C ASP A 340 -35.46 -10.36 -2.84
N CYS A 341 -35.70 -9.78 -1.65
CA CYS A 341 -36.48 -8.57 -1.45
C CYS A 341 -35.86 -7.35 -2.13
N ALA A 342 -36.64 -6.45 -2.68
CA ALA A 342 -36.18 -5.18 -3.24
C ALA A 342 -35.48 -4.30 -2.18
N ASN A 343 -35.97 -4.32 -0.93
CA ASN A 343 -35.38 -3.63 0.23
C ASN A 343 -35.05 -4.68 1.30
N PRO A 344 -33.86 -5.28 1.28
CA PRO A 344 -33.55 -6.40 2.16
C PRO A 344 -33.11 -5.93 3.56
N THR A 345 -34.05 -5.77 4.48
CA THR A 345 -33.78 -5.37 5.88
C THR A 345 -32.82 -6.34 6.61
N CYS A 346 -32.75 -7.61 6.18
CA CYS A 346 -31.80 -8.58 6.73
C CYS A 346 -30.34 -8.22 6.40
N MET A 347 -30.09 -7.55 5.28
CA MET A 347 -28.77 -7.05 4.90
C MET A 347 -28.41 -5.77 5.67
N GLU A 348 -29.38 -4.86 5.79
CA GLU A 348 -29.20 -3.61 6.54
C GLU A 348 -28.98 -3.87 8.04
N GLY A 349 -29.62 -4.89 8.59
CA GLY A 349 -29.48 -5.30 9.99
C GLY A 349 -28.35 -6.30 10.27
N CYS A 350 -27.57 -6.69 9.26
CA CYS A 350 -26.48 -7.66 9.45
C CYS A 350 -25.28 -7.02 10.16
N PRO A 351 -24.93 -7.43 11.40
CA PRO A 351 -23.85 -6.81 12.16
C PRO A 351 -22.47 -7.06 11.57
N VAL A 352 -22.36 -8.03 10.65
CA VAL A 352 -21.11 -8.38 9.96
C VAL A 352 -21.10 -7.95 8.49
N GLY A 353 -22.17 -7.27 8.03
CA GLY A 353 -22.24 -6.69 6.69
C GLY A 353 -22.24 -7.71 5.56
N ILE A 354 -22.82 -8.89 5.77
CA ILE A 354 -22.99 -9.90 4.71
C ILE A 354 -24.19 -9.50 3.84
N ASP A 355 -23.94 -9.39 2.54
CA ASP A 355 -24.93 -9.11 1.50
C ASP A 355 -25.62 -10.40 1.01
#